data_b60d06dbfdc6153176fb861a93271775
#
_entry.id   b60d06dbfdc6153176fb861a93271775
#
_cell.length_a   1.000
_cell.length_b   1.000
_cell.length_c   1.000
_cell.angle_alpha   90.00
_cell.angle_beta   90.00
_cell.angle_gamma   90.00
#
_symmetry.space_group_name_H-M   'P 1'
#
loop_
_entity.id
_entity.type
_entity.pdbx_description
1 polymer ?
#
loop_
_entity_poly.entity_id
_entity_poly.type
_entity_poly.pdbx_seq_one_letter_code
_entity_poly.pdbx_strand_id
1 'polypeptide(L)'
;ILAILVGILAPQYTKYVEKSRQSADVSNLENIVKGFKVAAADTDYNIIPNGTTSAVFTIKMEASGTTITATGAPTKGTNDTNLYWQDAIKEYTGYDFSSKVEDLKLKSKKWRTTPAQGSTAETAIEATVTVKSDGSVTVEYNPASVKDGTAGPTA
;
A
#
# COMPACT_ATOMS: atom_id res chain seq x y z
N ILE A 1 4.15 -7.77 -45.05
CA ILE A 1 2.80 -7.46 -44.50
C ILE A 1 2.76 -7.88 -43.00
N LEU A 2 3.16 -9.10 -42.67
CA LEU A 2 3.23 -9.60 -41.28
C LEU A 2 4.17 -8.77 -40.42
N ALA A 3 5.33 -8.41 -40.91
CA ALA A 3 6.32 -7.60 -40.18
C ALA A 3 5.80 -6.17 -39.86
N ILE A 4 5.02 -5.58 -40.75
CA ILE A 4 4.40 -4.27 -40.54
C ILE A 4 3.29 -4.35 -39.49
N LEU A 5 2.47 -5.38 -39.48
CA LEU A 5 1.41 -5.61 -38.49
C LEU A 5 2.00 -5.85 -37.09
N VAL A 6 3.06 -6.64 -36.99
CA VAL A 6 3.76 -6.89 -35.72
C VAL A 6 4.39 -5.60 -35.20
N GLY A 7 5.00 -4.77 -36.08
CA GLY A 7 5.58 -3.49 -35.72
C GLY A 7 4.57 -2.45 -35.21
N ILE A 8 3.30 -2.51 -35.64
CA ILE A 8 2.23 -1.63 -35.20
C ILE A 8 1.60 -2.14 -33.89
N LEU A 9 1.45 -3.45 -33.71
CA LEU A 9 0.77 -4.05 -32.56
C LEU A 9 1.67 -4.17 -31.32
N ALA A 10 2.98 -4.38 -31.51
CA ALA A 10 3.92 -4.57 -30.39
C ALA A 10 3.97 -3.40 -29.39
N PRO A 11 4.04 -2.11 -29.79
CA PRO A 11 4.01 -0.99 -28.85
C PRO A 11 2.69 -0.89 -28.06
N GLN A 12 1.56 -1.18 -28.68
CA GLN A 12 0.26 -1.19 -28.02
C GLN A 12 0.14 -2.34 -27.01
N TYR A 13 0.62 -3.52 -27.35
CA TYR A 13 0.66 -4.66 -26.46
C TYR A 13 1.47 -4.37 -25.19
N THR A 14 2.65 -3.80 -25.34
CA THR A 14 3.52 -3.40 -24.21
C THR A 14 2.82 -2.39 -23.31
N LYS A 15 2.09 -1.43 -23.88
CA LYS A 15 1.31 -0.43 -23.14
C LYS A 15 0.18 -1.08 -22.33
N TYR A 16 -0.54 -2.04 -22.89
CA TYR A 16 -1.59 -2.78 -22.19
C TYR A 16 -1.04 -3.63 -21.04
N VAL A 17 0.07 -4.33 -21.25
CA VAL A 17 0.75 -5.11 -20.22
C VAL A 17 1.16 -4.23 -19.05
N GLU A 18 1.74 -3.06 -19.33
CA GLU A 18 2.15 -2.11 -18.30
C GLU A 18 0.95 -1.58 -17.50
N LYS A 19 -0.12 -1.21 -18.19
CA LYS A 19 -1.35 -0.77 -17.53
C LYS A 19 -1.96 -1.86 -16.63
N SER A 20 -1.90 -3.12 -17.08
CA SER A 20 -2.32 -4.27 -16.28
C SER A 20 -1.48 -4.44 -15.02
N ARG A 21 -0.16 -4.28 -15.12
CA ARG A 21 0.75 -4.33 -13.97
C ARG A 21 0.44 -3.24 -12.95
N GLN A 22 0.24 -2.02 -13.42
CA GLN A 22 -0.12 -0.89 -12.56
C GLN A 22 -1.46 -1.09 -11.89
N SER A 23 -2.45 -1.59 -12.59
CA SER A 23 -3.77 -1.90 -12.03
C SER A 23 -3.70 -2.98 -10.95
N ALA A 24 -2.88 -4.00 -11.15
CA ALA A 24 -2.65 -5.04 -10.17
C ALA A 24 -1.95 -4.50 -8.90
N ASP A 25 -0.96 -3.63 -9.07
CA ASP A 25 -0.25 -2.99 -7.97
C ASP A 25 -1.21 -2.14 -7.11
N VAL A 26 -2.03 -1.31 -7.75
CA VAL A 26 -3.04 -0.50 -7.07
C VAL A 26 -4.06 -1.38 -6.34
N SER A 27 -4.54 -2.43 -6.98
CA SER A 27 -5.49 -3.37 -6.37
C SER A 27 -4.92 -4.03 -5.12
N ASN A 28 -3.66 -4.46 -5.17
CA ASN A 28 -2.98 -5.07 -4.02
C ASN A 28 -2.82 -4.07 -2.87
N LEU A 29 -2.42 -2.84 -3.17
CA LEU A 29 -2.28 -1.79 -2.16
C LEU A 29 -3.64 -1.44 -1.54
N GLU A 30 -4.69 -1.30 -2.35
CA GLU A 30 -6.03 -0.99 -1.86
C GLU A 30 -6.63 -2.10 -1.00
N ASN A 31 -6.30 -3.36 -1.24
CA ASN A 31 -6.73 -4.47 -0.39
C ASN A 31 -6.19 -4.32 1.03
N ILE A 32 -4.94 -3.91 1.18
CA ILE A 32 -4.35 -3.65 2.49
C ILE A 32 -5.04 -2.44 3.15
N VAL A 33 -5.26 -1.37 2.40
CA VAL A 33 -5.97 -0.17 2.89
C VAL A 33 -7.38 -0.52 3.38
N LYS A 34 -8.10 -1.35 2.64
CA LYS A 34 -9.43 -1.84 3.07
C LYS A 34 -9.34 -2.65 4.36
N GLY A 35 -8.30 -3.45 4.51
CA GLY A 35 -8.04 -4.18 5.76
C GLY A 35 -7.94 -3.25 6.97
N PHE A 36 -7.25 -2.12 6.83
CA PHE A 36 -7.19 -1.11 7.90
C PHE A 36 -8.54 -0.45 8.18
N LYS A 37 -9.32 -0.16 7.15
CA LYS A 37 -10.67 0.41 7.33
C LYS A 37 -11.60 -0.55 8.06
N VAL A 38 -11.56 -1.82 7.71
CA VAL A 38 -12.33 -2.88 8.40
C VAL A 38 -11.86 -3.03 9.85
N ALA A 39 -10.56 -3.08 10.07
CA ALA A 39 -9.97 -3.19 11.41
C ALA A 39 -10.34 -2.02 12.33
N ALA A 40 -10.36 -0.80 11.79
CA ALA A 40 -10.75 0.39 12.54
C ALA A 40 -12.25 0.40 12.92
N ALA A 41 -13.08 -0.29 12.15
CA ALA A 41 -14.51 -0.45 12.44
C ALA A 41 -14.82 -1.63 13.36
N ASP A 42 -13.86 -2.54 13.56
CA ASP A 42 -14.03 -3.75 14.37
C ASP A 42 -13.42 -3.54 15.76
N THR A 43 -14.27 -3.66 16.79
CA THR A 43 -13.88 -3.47 18.19
C THR A 43 -12.99 -4.59 18.74
N ASP A 44 -12.87 -5.71 18.05
CA ASP A 44 -12.03 -6.84 18.47
C ASP A 44 -10.53 -6.53 18.31
N TYR A 45 -10.20 -5.52 17.49
CA TYR A 45 -8.81 -5.13 17.22
C TYR A 45 -8.43 -3.82 17.89
N ASN A 46 -7.31 -3.82 18.59
CA ASN A 46 -6.72 -2.62 19.18
C ASN A 46 -5.92 -1.85 18.11
N ILE A 47 -6.59 -1.02 17.33
CA ILE A 47 -6.00 -0.19 16.29
C ILE A 47 -6.19 1.30 16.56
N ILE A 48 -7.26 1.67 17.27
CA ILE A 48 -7.58 3.06 17.58
C ILE A 48 -6.67 3.54 18.70
N PRO A 49 -5.90 4.64 18.51
CA PRO A 49 -5.03 5.16 19.55
C PRO A 49 -5.84 5.83 20.66
N ASN A 50 -5.31 5.82 21.86
CA ASN A 50 -5.91 6.50 23.01
C ASN A 50 -5.58 8.00 23.01
N GLY A 51 -6.51 8.81 23.47
CA GLY A 51 -6.32 10.26 23.66
C GLY A 51 -6.47 11.06 22.37
N THR A 52 -5.64 12.09 22.21
CA THR A 52 -5.67 13.02 21.06
C THR A 52 -4.71 12.66 19.95
N THR A 53 -4.01 11.53 20.08
CA THR A 53 -3.03 11.07 19.11
C THR A 53 -3.69 10.37 17.93
N SER A 54 -2.96 10.26 16.84
CA SER A 54 -3.35 9.46 15.68
C SER A 54 -2.37 8.31 15.48
N ALA A 55 -2.87 7.18 15.03
CA ALA A 55 -2.05 6.08 14.54
C ALA A 55 -1.83 6.24 13.04
N VAL A 56 -0.58 6.24 12.60
CA VAL A 56 -0.21 6.39 11.19
C VAL A 56 0.44 5.11 10.71
N PHE A 57 -0.12 4.52 9.67
CA PHE A 57 0.39 3.30 9.03
C PHE A 57 0.84 3.64 7.63
N THR A 58 2.12 3.44 7.34
CA THR A 58 2.66 3.63 5.99
C THR A 58 2.88 2.26 5.35
N ILE A 59 2.12 2.00 4.31
CA ILE A 59 2.22 0.80 3.48
C ILE A 59 3.10 1.16 2.29
N LYS A 60 4.24 0.51 2.15
CA LYS A 60 5.16 0.75 1.03
C LYS A 60 5.36 -0.53 0.24
N MET A 61 5.01 -0.48 -1.04
CA MET A 61 5.15 -1.58 -1.97
C MET A 61 6.31 -1.30 -2.93
N GLU A 62 7.29 -2.18 -2.90
CA GLU A 62 8.52 -2.10 -3.70
C GLU A 62 8.74 -3.39 -4.50
N ALA A 63 9.71 -3.38 -5.41
CA ALA A 63 10.11 -4.57 -6.16
C ALA A 63 10.61 -5.73 -5.27
N SER A 64 11.09 -5.43 -4.08
CA SER A 64 11.57 -6.41 -3.10
C SER A 64 10.48 -6.96 -2.18
N GLY A 65 9.29 -6.37 -2.20
CA GLY A 65 8.17 -6.76 -1.32
C GLY A 65 7.46 -5.56 -0.72
N THR A 66 6.52 -5.83 0.16
CA THR A 66 5.69 -4.82 0.82
C THR A 66 5.98 -4.76 2.32
N THR A 67 6.12 -3.56 2.84
CA THR A 67 6.31 -3.29 4.27
C THR A 67 5.18 -2.41 4.79
N ILE A 68 4.88 -2.57 6.07
CA ILE A 68 4.00 -1.66 6.80
C ILE A 68 4.76 -1.16 8.03
N THR A 69 4.85 0.15 8.17
CA THR A 69 5.39 0.80 9.37
C THR A 69 4.27 1.50 10.12
N ALA A 70 4.28 1.44 11.43
CA ALA A 70 3.25 2.04 12.28
C ALA A 70 3.88 3.02 13.26
N THR A 71 3.26 4.18 13.41
CA THR A 71 3.65 5.20 14.39
C THR A 71 2.41 5.62 15.19
N GLY A 72 2.54 5.68 16.51
CA GLY A 72 1.43 6.07 17.38
C GLY A 72 0.33 5.02 17.52
N ALA A 73 0.48 3.86 16.91
CA ALA A 73 -0.47 2.76 17.03
C ALA A 73 -0.35 2.06 18.39
N PRO A 74 -1.46 1.51 18.94
CA PRO A 74 -1.38 0.63 20.08
C PRO A 74 -0.45 -0.56 19.80
N THR A 75 0.38 -0.91 20.77
CA THR A 75 1.36 -1.99 20.68
C THR A 75 1.03 -3.11 21.65
N LYS A 76 1.32 -4.34 21.22
CA LYS A 76 1.11 -5.54 22.03
C LYS A 76 2.13 -5.60 23.16
N GLY A 77 1.63 -5.71 24.39
CA GLY A 77 2.47 -5.90 25.57
C GLY A 77 2.88 -7.36 25.78
N THR A 78 3.80 -7.58 26.72
CA THR A 78 4.20 -8.93 27.12
C THR A 78 3.00 -9.65 27.76
N ASN A 79 2.71 -10.86 27.32
CA ASN A 79 1.56 -11.67 27.74
C ASN A 79 0.17 -11.07 27.39
N ASP A 80 0.13 -10.11 26.48
CA ASP A 80 -1.12 -9.56 25.98
C ASP A 80 -1.75 -10.52 24.95
N THR A 81 -3.00 -10.88 25.18
CA THR A 81 -3.78 -11.78 24.30
C THR A 81 -4.70 -11.03 23.34
N ASN A 82 -4.75 -9.69 23.45
CA ASN A 82 -5.55 -8.88 22.56
C ASN A 82 -5.02 -8.91 21.11
N LEU A 83 -5.92 -8.66 20.19
CA LEU A 83 -5.60 -8.57 18.77
C LEU A 83 -5.26 -7.11 18.41
N TYR A 84 -4.28 -6.95 17.53
CA TYR A 84 -3.76 -5.66 17.10
C TYR A 84 -3.85 -5.53 15.58
N TRP A 85 -3.33 -4.45 15.02
CA TRP A 85 -3.43 -4.18 13.60
C TRP A 85 -2.76 -5.27 12.73
N GLN A 86 -1.65 -5.86 13.20
CA GLN A 86 -0.98 -6.96 12.49
C GLN A 86 -1.90 -8.18 12.34
N ASP A 87 -2.61 -8.52 13.40
CA ASP A 87 -3.55 -9.64 13.42
C ASP A 87 -4.72 -9.39 12.46
N ALA A 88 -5.25 -8.16 12.47
CA ALA A 88 -6.35 -7.76 11.59
C ALA A 88 -5.95 -7.81 10.10
N ILE A 89 -4.79 -7.25 9.77
CA ILE A 89 -4.32 -7.22 8.39
C ILE A 89 -3.98 -8.62 7.91
N LYS A 90 -3.42 -9.46 8.75
CA LYS A 90 -3.16 -10.87 8.45
C LYS A 90 -4.45 -11.64 8.18
N GLU A 91 -5.47 -11.45 8.99
CA GLU A 91 -6.78 -12.09 8.80
C GLU A 91 -7.45 -11.62 7.50
N TYR A 92 -7.41 -10.32 7.22
CA TYR A 92 -8.05 -9.74 6.04
C TYR A 92 -7.31 -10.03 4.73
N THR A 93 -5.98 -9.96 4.72
CA THR A 93 -5.15 -10.07 3.51
C THR A 93 -4.51 -11.45 3.32
N GLY A 94 -4.37 -12.22 4.39
CA GLY A 94 -3.62 -13.47 4.41
C GLY A 94 -2.10 -13.30 4.56
N TYR A 95 -1.60 -12.07 4.60
CA TYR A 95 -0.17 -11.77 4.72
C TYR A 95 0.20 -11.30 6.11
N ASP A 96 1.35 -11.76 6.61
CA ASP A 96 1.92 -11.36 7.89
C ASP A 96 2.93 -10.21 7.69
N PHE A 97 2.53 -9.01 8.11
CA PHE A 97 3.34 -7.80 8.00
C PHE A 97 4.16 -7.49 9.26
N SER A 98 4.42 -8.46 10.10
CA SER A 98 5.42 -8.34 11.17
C SER A 98 6.85 -8.16 10.61
N SER A 99 7.04 -8.54 9.36
CA SER A 99 8.24 -8.31 8.56
C SER A 99 7.84 -7.97 7.12
N LYS A 100 8.84 -7.69 6.26
CA LYS A 100 8.59 -7.48 4.83
C LYS A 100 7.95 -8.72 4.20
N VAL A 101 6.84 -8.53 3.48
CA VAL A 101 6.18 -9.57 2.70
C VAL A 101 6.79 -9.61 1.30
N GLU A 102 7.68 -10.56 1.08
CA GLU A 102 8.43 -10.69 -0.18
C GLU A 102 7.57 -11.19 -1.34
N ASP A 103 6.47 -11.89 -1.06
CA ASP A 103 5.56 -12.39 -2.09
C ASP A 103 4.67 -11.29 -2.69
N LEU A 104 4.54 -10.16 -2.01
CA LEU A 104 3.71 -9.04 -2.44
C LEU A 104 4.60 -7.94 -3.03
N LYS A 105 5.05 -8.16 -4.28
CA LYS A 105 5.99 -7.30 -5.00
C LYS A 105 5.28 -6.33 -5.93
N LEU A 106 5.88 -5.16 -6.09
CA LEU A 106 5.50 -4.21 -7.14
C LEU A 106 5.77 -4.84 -8.52
N LYS A 107 4.76 -4.85 -9.40
CA LYS A 107 4.83 -5.44 -10.73
C LYS A 107 5.32 -4.45 -11.79
N SER A 108 4.91 -3.19 -11.69
CA SER A 108 5.36 -2.15 -12.59
C SER A 108 6.63 -1.48 -12.07
N LYS A 109 7.60 -1.27 -12.95
CA LYS A 109 8.83 -0.52 -12.67
C LYS A 109 8.73 0.96 -12.99
N LYS A 110 7.58 1.41 -13.47
CA LYS A 110 7.35 2.81 -13.89
C LYS A 110 6.84 3.71 -12.79
N TRP A 111 6.45 3.16 -11.67
CA TRP A 111 6.06 3.94 -10.51
C TRP A 111 7.21 4.78 -9.98
N ARG A 112 6.91 6.03 -9.63
CA ARG A 112 7.85 6.93 -8.95
C ARG A 112 7.11 7.66 -7.85
N THR A 113 7.64 7.58 -6.65
CA THR A 113 7.12 8.38 -5.52
C THR A 113 7.40 9.86 -5.73
N THR A 114 6.53 10.70 -5.19
CA THR A 114 6.84 12.14 -5.06
C THR A 114 7.69 12.29 -3.80
N PRO A 115 8.96 12.69 -3.93
CA PRO A 115 9.85 12.74 -2.78
C PRO A 115 9.52 13.92 -1.87
N ALA A 116 9.70 13.73 -0.57
CA ALA A 116 9.74 14.84 0.37
C ALA A 116 10.97 15.74 0.09
N GLN A 117 10.95 16.95 0.59
CA GLN A 117 12.06 17.88 0.42
C GLN A 117 13.38 17.25 0.93
N GLY A 118 14.39 17.22 0.09
CA GLY A 118 15.69 16.63 0.40
C GLY A 118 15.81 15.11 0.19
N SER A 119 14.75 14.48 -0.31
CA SER A 119 14.73 13.05 -0.65
C SER A 119 14.70 12.84 -2.17
N THR A 120 14.93 11.60 -2.60
CA THR A 120 14.87 11.22 -4.01
C THR A 120 13.61 10.39 -4.29
N ALA A 121 13.11 10.46 -5.53
CA ALA A 121 12.00 9.61 -5.97
C ALA A 121 12.44 8.15 -6.01
N GLU A 122 11.58 7.26 -5.53
CA GLU A 122 11.82 5.81 -5.50
C GLU A 122 10.84 5.08 -6.42
N THR A 123 11.22 3.88 -6.87
CA THR A 123 10.32 2.97 -7.57
C THR A 123 9.47 2.24 -6.53
N ALA A 124 8.37 2.85 -6.16
CA ALA A 124 7.46 2.35 -5.14
C ALA A 124 6.08 3.00 -5.28
N ILE A 125 5.10 2.40 -4.64
CA ILE A 125 3.83 3.04 -4.33
C ILE A 125 3.59 2.94 -2.83
N GLU A 126 2.97 3.97 -2.27
CA GLU A 126 2.71 4.04 -0.84
C GLU A 126 1.26 4.44 -0.57
N ALA A 127 0.75 3.95 0.54
CA ALA A 127 -0.48 4.46 1.14
C ALA A 127 -0.21 4.80 2.61
N THR A 128 -0.59 5.98 3.02
CA THR A 128 -0.53 6.39 4.42
C THR A 128 -1.94 6.39 4.98
N VAL A 129 -2.21 5.46 5.88
CA VAL A 129 -3.50 5.32 6.57
C VAL A 129 -3.37 5.96 7.94
N THR A 130 -4.21 6.95 8.21
CA THR A 130 -4.26 7.61 9.51
C THR A 130 -5.56 7.26 10.23
N VAL A 131 -5.44 6.64 11.40
CA VAL A 131 -6.58 6.30 12.26
C VAL A 131 -6.55 7.25 13.45
N LYS A 132 -7.61 8.03 13.61
CA LYS A 132 -7.76 8.98 14.71
C LYS A 132 -8.41 8.32 15.93
N SER A 133 -8.28 8.95 17.08
CA SER A 133 -8.87 8.48 18.34
C SER A 133 -10.40 8.39 18.32
N ASP A 134 -11.06 9.10 17.42
CA ASP A 134 -12.51 9.02 17.20
C ASP A 134 -12.92 7.85 16.28
N GLY A 135 -11.94 7.06 15.79
CA GLY A 135 -12.15 5.95 14.88
C GLY A 135 -12.21 6.32 13.40
N SER A 136 -12.09 7.61 13.07
CA SER A 136 -12.07 8.04 11.67
C SER A 136 -10.77 7.63 10.98
N VAL A 137 -10.86 7.27 9.69
CA VAL A 137 -9.74 6.81 8.87
C VAL A 137 -9.59 7.70 7.67
N THR A 138 -8.38 8.21 7.45
CA THR A 138 -8.00 8.94 6.24
C THR A 138 -6.88 8.21 5.52
N VAL A 139 -6.85 8.30 4.19
CA VAL A 139 -5.84 7.63 3.35
C VAL A 139 -5.25 8.62 2.37
N GLU A 140 -3.93 8.66 2.29
CA GLU A 140 -3.19 9.41 1.28
C GLU A 140 -2.32 8.45 0.49
N TYR A 141 -2.14 8.72 -0.80
CA TYR A 141 -1.34 7.90 -1.70
C TYR A 141 -0.13 8.66 -2.22
N ASN A 142 0.98 7.95 -2.37
CA ASN A 142 2.20 8.48 -2.98
C ASN A 142 2.74 7.50 -4.04
N PRO A 143 2.81 7.85 -5.32
CA PRO A 143 2.34 9.11 -5.89
C PRO A 143 0.81 9.23 -5.84
N ALA A 144 0.29 10.46 -5.87
CA ALA A 144 -1.16 10.71 -5.81
C ALA A 144 -1.94 10.03 -6.94
N SER A 145 -1.30 9.78 -8.07
CA SER A 145 -1.86 9.07 -9.23
C SER A 145 -2.22 7.61 -8.97
N VAL A 146 -1.75 7.01 -7.88
CA VAL A 146 -2.14 5.66 -7.45
C VAL A 146 -3.65 5.54 -7.27
N LYS A 147 -4.27 6.58 -6.74
CA LYS A 147 -5.72 6.63 -6.56
C LYS A 147 -6.49 6.44 -7.87
N ASP A 148 -5.93 6.92 -8.97
CA ASP A 148 -6.53 6.85 -10.30
C ASP A 148 -6.00 5.67 -11.14
N GLY A 149 -5.13 4.84 -10.58
CA GLY A 149 -4.52 3.70 -11.26
C GLY A 149 -3.50 4.07 -12.33
N THR A 150 -3.00 5.30 -12.33
CA THR A 150 -2.03 5.79 -13.30
C THR A 150 -0.61 5.84 -12.71
N ALA A 151 0.39 5.75 -13.58
CA ALA A 151 1.78 5.88 -13.14
C ALA A 151 2.06 7.27 -12.59
N GLY A 152 2.89 7.33 -11.58
CA GLY A 152 3.39 8.59 -11.03
C GLY A 152 4.33 9.32 -12.00
N PRO A 153 4.87 10.47 -11.58
CA PRO A 153 5.75 11.25 -12.42
C PRO A 153 6.97 10.41 -12.83
N THR A 154 7.30 10.48 -14.10
CA THR A 154 8.53 9.91 -14.63
C THR A 154 9.73 10.72 -14.17
N ALA A 155 10.76 10.01 -13.80
CA ALA A 155 12.01 10.67 -13.42
C ALA A 155 12.63 11.46 -14.59
#